data_9f495af643ba35430fe4da7a85fbeecd
#
_entry.id   9f495af643ba35430fe4da7a85fbeecd
#
_cell.length_a   1.000
_cell.length_b   1.000
_cell.length_c   1.000
_cell.angle_alpha   90.00
_cell.angle_beta   90.00
_cell.angle_gamma   90.00
#
_symmetry.space_group_name_H-M   'P 1'
#
loop_
_entity.id
_entity.type
_entity.pdbx_description
1 polymer ?
#
loop_
_entity_poly.entity_id
_entity_poly.type
_entity_poly.pdbx_seq_one_letter_code
_entity_poly.pdbx_strand_id
1 'polypeptide(L)'
;MIKLLRVRNLATIEDLEIQLDPGFSILTGETGAGKSIIIDAIRLILGDKGSPDLVRTGKAEAFVEAVFDVTGQAVDLAGLPEPEDGELLIQRSVTEQGTGKAFVNGVLVPVRRLRELGPQLIDIYGQNDHVFLLHLENHLAYLDETIGDAGLVDDTARAAQEVRRLLQEKRDLEGREKEREQRLDFIAYQLKEIEAASLKPGEDEELLREREILRNAEKIAGLVDKALDLSYLGEDSLVARIARLKSVLGDLGAYEESFGGFRAGLEDASILLQDAADSLVRFRDRRAAAPENAEEVEERLSVIEKLKRKHGGTIEAALAHGEILRRERAGLESGRERLQELEAVIGAKFAAYTRAAARLSSERKKAADRLGRTIEKEIALLGMTKARFEVRLAPRAPSLDDPATIRDQGAEDIEFLLSPNPGEELRPLRRIASGGELSRMMLALKAAGKDKEARKTLIFDEIDAGIGGKTAEFIARKLGQLAARHQVICITHLPQIASTASHHFSVAKRVERDRTFTGVRKLDREERVEEIARLFAGSRLTDASRQIAREMLEGGPTKGQGA
;
A
#
# COMPACT_ATOMS: atom_id res chain seq x y z
N MET A 1 -12.56 24.13 -18.36
CA MET A 1 -11.86 25.15 -19.17
C MET A 1 -11.62 26.38 -18.31
N ILE A 2 -10.47 27.04 -18.45
CA ILE A 2 -10.16 28.26 -17.67
C ILE A 2 -10.97 29.46 -18.19
N LYS A 3 -11.72 30.14 -17.32
CA LYS A 3 -12.52 31.35 -17.67
C LYS A 3 -11.79 32.64 -17.27
N LEU A 4 -11.14 32.62 -16.12
CA LEU A 4 -10.47 33.80 -15.56
C LEU A 4 -9.12 33.38 -14.97
N LEU A 5 -8.09 34.16 -15.23
CA LEU A 5 -6.80 34.07 -14.55
C LEU A 5 -6.47 35.44 -13.96
N ARG A 6 -6.29 35.51 -12.66
CA ARG A 6 -5.83 36.71 -11.95
C ARG A 6 -4.50 36.45 -11.28
N VAL A 7 -3.56 37.34 -11.48
CA VAL A 7 -2.19 37.22 -10.99
C VAL A 7 -1.78 38.51 -10.29
N ARG A 8 -1.29 38.42 -9.05
CA ARG A 8 -0.80 39.57 -8.29
C ARG A 8 0.59 39.32 -7.73
N ASN A 9 1.44 40.32 -7.86
CA ASN A 9 2.80 40.34 -7.33
C ASN A 9 3.66 39.13 -7.73
N LEU A 10 3.49 38.62 -8.93
CA LEU A 10 4.27 37.49 -9.46
C LEU A 10 5.34 38.00 -10.42
N ALA A 11 6.62 37.84 -10.09
CA ALA A 11 7.76 38.29 -10.86
C ALA A 11 7.59 39.75 -11.34
N THR A 12 7.46 39.99 -12.67
CA THR A 12 7.25 41.31 -13.23
C THR A 12 5.77 41.73 -13.31
N ILE A 13 4.83 40.86 -12.96
CA ILE A 13 3.38 41.15 -12.89
C ILE A 13 3.06 41.77 -11.54
N GLU A 14 2.48 42.97 -11.53
CA GLU A 14 1.98 43.59 -10.31
C GLU A 14 0.50 43.27 -10.05
N ASP A 15 -0.37 43.48 -11.04
CA ASP A 15 -1.76 43.09 -11.05
C ASP A 15 -2.19 42.84 -12.49
N LEU A 16 -2.74 41.64 -12.75
CA LEU A 16 -3.15 41.19 -14.06
C LEU A 16 -4.43 40.38 -13.95
N GLU A 17 -5.39 40.68 -14.82
CA GLU A 17 -6.59 39.91 -14.99
C GLU A 17 -6.77 39.57 -16.47
N ILE A 18 -6.97 38.30 -16.79
CA ILE A 18 -7.18 37.80 -18.15
C ILE A 18 -8.49 36.99 -18.15
N GLN A 19 -9.45 37.42 -18.94
CA GLN A 19 -10.62 36.64 -19.27
C GLN A 19 -10.34 35.81 -20.52
N LEU A 20 -10.54 34.52 -20.41
CA LEU A 20 -10.24 33.53 -21.44
C LEU A 20 -11.54 32.87 -21.92
N ASP A 21 -11.79 33.01 -23.23
CA ASP A 21 -12.94 32.41 -23.85
C ASP A 21 -12.66 30.99 -24.37
N PRO A 22 -13.66 30.13 -24.58
CA PRO A 22 -13.52 28.87 -25.29
C PRO A 22 -12.96 29.06 -26.70
N GLY A 23 -12.32 28.00 -27.25
CA GLY A 23 -11.76 28.02 -28.59
C GLY A 23 -10.26 28.28 -28.58
N PHE A 24 -9.74 28.88 -29.64
CA PHE A 24 -8.30 29.07 -29.85
C PHE A 24 -7.87 30.49 -29.46
N SER A 25 -7.08 30.57 -28.39
CA SER A 25 -6.44 31.79 -27.91
C SER A 25 -4.93 31.79 -28.18
N ILE A 26 -4.38 32.95 -28.58
CA ILE A 26 -2.95 33.14 -28.82
C ILE A 26 -2.39 34.23 -27.91
N LEU A 27 -1.18 34.00 -27.42
CA LEU A 27 -0.39 35.00 -26.70
C LEU A 27 0.85 35.32 -27.52
N THR A 28 0.94 36.59 -28.01
CA THR A 28 2.14 37.12 -28.69
C THR A 28 2.85 38.12 -27.80
N GLY A 29 4.06 38.52 -28.18
CA GLY A 29 4.88 39.50 -27.47
C GLY A 29 6.35 39.22 -27.68
N GLU A 30 7.23 40.17 -27.34
CA GLU A 30 8.68 40.01 -27.46
C GLU A 30 9.21 38.86 -26.58
N THR A 31 10.34 38.26 -26.98
CA THR A 31 11.09 37.32 -26.15
C THR A 31 11.44 37.96 -24.82
N GLY A 32 11.10 37.27 -23.72
CA GLY A 32 11.27 37.84 -22.39
C GLY A 32 10.17 38.81 -21.93
N ALA A 33 9.09 39.05 -22.72
CA ALA A 33 7.99 39.96 -22.35
C ALA A 33 7.15 39.48 -21.15
N GLY A 34 7.38 38.29 -20.60
CA GLY A 34 6.63 37.78 -19.47
C GLY A 34 5.62 36.69 -19.84
N LYS A 35 5.66 36.15 -21.08
CA LYS A 35 4.80 35.04 -21.50
C LYS A 35 5.00 33.82 -20.61
N SER A 36 6.23 33.47 -20.28
CA SER A 36 6.55 32.37 -19.38
C SER A 36 6.00 32.57 -17.95
N ILE A 37 5.91 33.84 -17.49
CA ILE A 37 5.36 34.14 -16.14
C ILE A 37 3.86 33.78 -16.07
N ILE A 38 3.14 33.90 -17.20
CA ILE A 38 1.73 33.47 -17.26
C ILE A 38 1.63 31.96 -17.12
N ILE A 39 2.54 31.22 -17.75
CA ILE A 39 2.62 29.76 -17.60
C ILE A 39 3.01 29.40 -16.16
N ASP A 40 3.96 30.09 -15.55
CA ASP A 40 4.36 29.87 -14.17
C ASP A 40 3.19 30.14 -13.20
N ALA A 41 2.36 31.15 -13.46
CA ALA A 41 1.14 31.38 -12.71
C ALA A 41 0.17 30.21 -12.81
N ILE A 42 -0.05 29.67 -14.03
CA ILE A 42 -0.92 28.51 -14.24
C ILE A 42 -0.33 27.25 -13.57
N ARG A 43 0.97 27.03 -13.66
CA ARG A 43 1.67 25.93 -12.96
C ARG A 43 1.48 26.00 -11.45
N LEU A 44 1.54 27.18 -10.86
CA LEU A 44 1.28 27.37 -9.43
C LEU A 44 -0.14 26.91 -9.04
N ILE A 45 -1.13 27.25 -9.88
CA ILE A 45 -2.54 26.79 -9.69
C ILE A 45 -2.65 25.28 -9.80
N LEU A 46 -1.84 24.65 -10.65
CA LEU A 46 -1.80 23.18 -10.80
C LEU A 46 -1.00 22.47 -9.68
N GLY A 47 -0.44 23.23 -8.72
CA GLY A 47 0.22 22.68 -7.54
C GLY A 47 1.73 22.54 -7.63
N ASP A 48 2.39 23.23 -8.56
CA ASP A 48 3.85 23.28 -8.61
C ASP A 48 4.44 23.91 -7.37
N LYS A 49 5.72 23.59 -7.14
CA LYS A 49 6.47 24.11 -5.99
C LYS A 49 6.65 25.62 -6.14
N GLY A 50 6.17 26.38 -5.15
CA GLY A 50 6.47 27.80 -5.06
C GLY A 50 7.97 28.03 -4.82
N SER A 51 8.52 29.05 -5.51
CA SER A 51 9.89 29.52 -5.29
C SER A 51 9.85 30.98 -4.81
N PRO A 52 10.76 31.39 -3.92
CA PRO A 52 10.94 32.80 -3.53
C PRO A 52 11.12 33.73 -4.74
N ASP A 53 11.78 33.26 -5.79
CA ASP A 53 12.07 34.03 -7.01
C ASP A 53 10.81 34.41 -7.81
N LEU A 54 9.70 33.71 -7.55
CA LEU A 54 8.39 34.03 -8.15
C LEU A 54 7.71 35.24 -7.50
N VAL A 55 8.12 35.62 -6.30
CA VAL A 55 7.55 36.77 -5.61
C VAL A 55 8.18 38.06 -6.13
N ARG A 56 7.34 39.03 -6.50
CA ARG A 56 7.81 40.34 -6.98
C ARG A 56 8.66 41.02 -5.92
N THR A 57 9.81 41.52 -6.31
CA THR A 57 10.77 42.21 -5.43
C THR A 57 10.09 43.33 -4.63
N GLY A 58 10.21 43.26 -3.29
CA GLY A 58 9.61 44.19 -2.33
C GLY A 58 8.14 43.91 -2.00
N LYS A 59 7.63 42.72 -2.33
CA LYS A 59 6.30 42.25 -1.93
C LYS A 59 6.45 40.98 -1.08
N ALA A 60 5.61 40.84 -0.05
CA ALA A 60 5.68 39.72 0.89
C ALA A 60 5.17 38.40 0.29
N GLU A 61 4.21 38.48 -0.63
CA GLU A 61 3.63 37.31 -1.28
C GLU A 61 3.16 37.59 -2.71
N ALA A 62 3.18 36.56 -3.53
CA ALA A 62 2.52 36.47 -4.82
C ALA A 62 1.21 35.69 -4.66
N PHE A 63 0.21 36.07 -5.45
CA PHE A 63 -1.11 35.46 -5.44
C PHE A 63 -1.59 35.16 -6.85
N VAL A 64 -2.10 33.95 -7.06
CA VAL A 64 -2.71 33.53 -8.33
C VAL A 64 -4.08 32.93 -8.04
N GLU A 65 -5.03 33.30 -8.88
CA GLU A 65 -6.40 32.81 -8.83
C GLU A 65 -6.85 32.40 -10.23
N ALA A 66 -7.52 31.27 -10.34
CA ALA A 66 -8.11 30.82 -11.59
C ALA A 66 -9.53 30.28 -11.37
N VAL A 67 -10.44 30.65 -12.25
CA VAL A 67 -11.80 30.12 -12.32
C VAL A 67 -11.90 29.17 -13.50
N PHE A 68 -12.36 27.96 -13.24
CA PHE A 68 -12.56 26.92 -14.24
C PHE A 68 -14.04 26.61 -14.43
N ASP A 69 -14.49 26.58 -15.66
CA ASP A 69 -15.76 25.95 -16.02
C ASP A 69 -15.56 24.44 -16.11
N VAL A 70 -16.20 23.70 -15.21
CA VAL A 70 -16.18 22.23 -15.12
C VAL A 70 -17.54 21.62 -15.45
N THR A 71 -18.44 22.38 -16.04
CA THR A 71 -19.78 21.93 -16.41
C THR A 71 -19.73 20.72 -17.33
N GLY A 72 -20.36 19.62 -16.91
CA GLY A 72 -20.41 18.37 -17.67
C GLY A 72 -19.08 17.58 -17.68
N GLN A 73 -18.14 17.91 -16.81
CA GLN A 73 -16.88 17.19 -16.65
C GLN A 73 -16.93 16.32 -15.38
N ALA A 74 -16.45 15.08 -15.50
CA ALA A 74 -16.25 14.20 -14.36
C ALA A 74 -14.87 14.51 -13.71
N VAL A 75 -14.81 15.57 -12.91
CA VAL A 75 -13.62 15.92 -12.13
C VAL A 75 -13.71 15.24 -10.77
N ASP A 76 -12.61 14.58 -10.34
CA ASP A 76 -12.56 13.96 -9.00
C ASP A 76 -12.42 15.04 -7.91
N LEU A 77 -13.54 15.38 -7.32
CA LEU A 77 -13.65 16.36 -6.23
C LEU A 77 -13.75 15.71 -4.84
N ALA A 78 -13.43 14.41 -4.70
CA ALA A 78 -13.56 13.73 -3.41
C ALA A 78 -12.88 14.50 -2.26
N GLY A 79 -13.66 14.89 -1.26
CA GLY A 79 -13.20 15.69 -0.12
C GLY A 79 -12.95 17.17 -0.42
N LEU A 80 -13.41 17.70 -1.56
CA LEU A 80 -13.36 19.11 -1.93
C LEU A 80 -14.79 19.71 -1.98
N PRO A 81 -14.93 21.03 -1.86
CA PRO A 81 -16.21 21.69 -2.07
C PRO A 81 -16.72 21.52 -3.49
N GLU A 82 -18.02 21.29 -3.63
CA GLU A 82 -18.69 21.22 -4.92
C GLU A 82 -18.55 22.53 -5.71
N PRO A 83 -18.48 22.47 -7.06
CA PRO A 83 -18.47 23.67 -7.89
C PRO A 83 -19.79 24.44 -7.75
N GLU A 84 -19.71 25.75 -7.59
CA GLU A 84 -20.86 26.64 -7.61
C GLU A 84 -21.16 27.00 -9.06
N ASP A 85 -22.39 26.79 -9.51
CA ASP A 85 -22.84 27.04 -10.91
C ASP A 85 -21.92 26.42 -11.99
N GLY A 86 -21.27 25.28 -11.67
CA GLY A 86 -20.31 24.61 -12.56
C GLY A 86 -18.95 25.30 -12.62
N GLU A 87 -18.66 26.24 -11.71
CA GLU A 87 -17.37 26.93 -11.62
C GLU A 87 -16.55 26.43 -10.43
N LEU A 88 -15.29 26.15 -10.71
CA LEU A 88 -14.30 25.75 -9.71
C LEU A 88 -13.27 26.87 -9.55
N LEU A 89 -13.22 27.49 -8.37
CA LEU A 89 -12.26 28.52 -8.03
C LEU A 89 -11.04 27.89 -7.35
N ILE A 90 -9.85 28.08 -7.94
CA ILE A 90 -8.58 27.66 -7.35
C ILE A 90 -7.74 28.90 -7.07
N GLN A 91 -7.19 28.99 -5.85
CA GLN A 91 -6.35 30.10 -5.41
C GLN A 91 -5.06 29.58 -4.83
N ARG A 92 -3.95 30.25 -5.10
CA ARG A 92 -2.61 29.88 -4.64
C ARG A 92 -1.84 31.12 -4.23
N SER A 93 -1.25 31.13 -3.02
CA SER A 93 -0.27 32.13 -2.61
C SER A 93 1.12 31.51 -2.44
N VAL A 94 2.15 32.31 -2.64
CA VAL A 94 3.57 31.96 -2.43
C VAL A 94 4.22 33.14 -1.72
N THR A 95 4.89 32.88 -0.59
CA THR A 95 5.62 33.89 0.19
C THR A 95 7.09 33.98 -0.23
N GLU A 96 7.80 35.04 0.19
CA GLU A 96 9.26 35.19 0.01
C GLU A 96 10.09 34.03 0.59
N GLN A 97 9.52 33.19 1.48
CA GLN A 97 10.17 31.99 1.99
C GLN A 97 9.89 30.75 1.12
N GLY A 98 9.15 30.87 0.03
CA GLY A 98 8.74 29.76 -0.82
C GLY A 98 7.63 28.90 -0.25
N THR A 99 7.06 29.26 0.89
CA THR A 99 5.88 28.66 1.47
C THR A 99 4.61 29.30 0.89
N GLY A 100 3.44 28.73 1.13
CA GLY A 100 2.20 29.34 0.68
C GLY A 100 0.99 28.47 0.92
N LYS A 101 -0.18 29.02 0.61
CA LYS A 101 -1.49 28.39 0.85
C LYS A 101 -2.18 28.09 -0.48
N ALA A 102 -3.00 27.05 -0.49
CA ALA A 102 -3.86 26.70 -1.61
C ALA A 102 -5.30 26.61 -1.15
N PHE A 103 -6.21 27.11 -1.95
CA PHE A 103 -7.64 27.05 -1.65
C PHE A 103 -8.40 26.55 -2.89
N VAL A 104 -9.46 25.79 -2.64
CA VAL A 104 -10.43 25.36 -3.64
C VAL A 104 -11.81 25.79 -3.14
N ASN A 105 -12.52 26.61 -3.91
CA ASN A 105 -13.81 27.23 -3.53
C ASN A 105 -13.76 27.83 -2.10
N GLY A 106 -12.68 28.58 -1.80
CA GLY A 106 -12.47 29.25 -0.51
C GLY A 106 -12.03 28.34 0.65
N VAL A 107 -11.98 27.04 0.47
CA VAL A 107 -11.53 26.08 1.51
C VAL A 107 -10.04 25.79 1.37
N LEU A 108 -9.29 25.88 2.46
CA LEU A 108 -7.86 25.60 2.51
C LEU A 108 -7.59 24.11 2.24
N VAL A 109 -6.73 23.82 1.28
CA VAL A 109 -6.36 22.45 0.89
C VAL A 109 -4.84 22.25 0.87
N PRO A 110 -4.35 21.01 1.05
CA PRO A 110 -2.94 20.71 0.80
C PRO A 110 -2.58 20.92 -0.67
N VAL A 111 -1.39 21.45 -0.97
CA VAL A 111 -0.90 21.65 -2.36
C VAL A 111 -0.91 20.35 -3.17
N ARG A 112 -0.69 19.21 -2.52
CA ARG A 112 -0.80 17.89 -3.17
C ARG A 112 -2.14 17.70 -3.87
N ARG A 113 -3.23 18.23 -3.29
CA ARG A 113 -4.57 18.09 -3.88
C ARG A 113 -4.70 18.86 -5.20
N LEU A 114 -4.00 19.99 -5.35
CA LEU A 114 -3.93 20.69 -6.63
C LEU A 114 -3.20 19.87 -7.70
N ARG A 115 -2.15 19.12 -7.33
CA ARG A 115 -1.45 18.22 -8.27
C ARG A 115 -2.30 17.06 -8.76
N GLU A 116 -3.27 16.63 -7.96
CA GLU A 116 -4.23 15.58 -8.35
C GLU A 116 -5.34 16.14 -9.26
N LEU A 117 -5.78 17.38 -9.02
CA LEU A 117 -6.78 18.07 -9.82
C LEU A 117 -6.23 18.62 -11.13
N GLY A 118 -5.02 19.18 -11.09
CA GLY A 118 -4.43 19.91 -12.22
C GLY A 118 -4.51 19.18 -13.54
N PRO A 119 -4.05 17.92 -13.65
CA PRO A 119 -4.09 17.13 -14.90
C PRO A 119 -5.51 16.86 -15.44
N GLN A 120 -6.55 17.02 -14.61
CA GLN A 120 -7.93 16.89 -15.05
C GLN A 120 -8.46 18.17 -15.70
N LEU A 121 -7.86 19.32 -15.42
CA LEU A 121 -8.29 20.66 -15.85
C LEU A 121 -7.46 21.22 -17.00
N ILE A 122 -6.14 21.09 -16.93
CA ILE A 122 -5.20 21.67 -17.87
C ILE A 122 -4.09 20.66 -18.21
N ASP A 123 -3.73 20.61 -19.50
CA ASP A 123 -2.49 20.01 -19.97
C ASP A 123 -1.58 21.14 -20.50
N ILE A 124 -0.32 21.22 -20.03
CA ILE A 124 0.68 22.16 -20.50
C ILE A 124 1.74 21.40 -21.29
N TYR A 125 2.10 21.89 -22.47
CA TYR A 125 3.10 21.29 -23.36
C TYR A 125 4.25 22.27 -23.63
N GLY A 126 5.44 22.01 -23.07
CA GLY A 126 6.64 22.85 -23.18
C GLY A 126 7.84 22.22 -22.46
N GLN A 127 8.84 23.01 -22.06
CA GLN A 127 9.97 22.53 -21.27
C GLN A 127 9.58 22.32 -19.79
N ASN A 128 9.97 21.19 -19.20
CA ASN A 128 9.77 20.83 -17.79
C ASN A 128 8.31 20.68 -17.33
N ASP A 129 7.41 20.23 -18.18
CA ASP A 129 5.98 20.24 -17.91
C ASP A 129 5.40 18.93 -17.38
N HIS A 130 4.30 19.07 -16.64
CA HIS A 130 3.42 17.97 -16.21
C HIS A 130 2.53 17.51 -17.37
N VAL A 131 3.16 16.86 -18.34
CA VAL A 131 2.41 16.28 -19.46
C VAL A 131 1.89 14.92 -19.08
N PHE A 132 0.57 14.74 -19.12
CA PHE A 132 -0.13 13.48 -18.83
C PHE A 132 0.55 12.26 -19.50
N LEU A 133 0.95 12.39 -20.77
CA LEU A 133 1.60 11.32 -21.54
C LEU A 133 3.11 11.16 -21.30
N LEU A 134 3.74 11.91 -20.38
CA LEU A 134 5.10 11.61 -19.93
C LEU A 134 5.12 10.55 -18.83
N HIS A 135 3.98 10.27 -18.20
CA HIS A 135 3.81 9.24 -17.19
C HIS A 135 3.47 7.89 -17.84
N LEU A 136 4.28 6.88 -17.56
CA LEU A 136 4.13 5.52 -18.14
C LEU A 136 2.74 4.91 -17.90
N GLU A 137 2.15 5.17 -16.75
CA GLU A 137 0.82 4.70 -16.36
C GLU A 137 -0.29 5.14 -17.32
N ASN A 138 -0.09 6.28 -18.01
CA ASN A 138 -1.08 6.83 -18.93
C ASN A 138 -0.93 6.31 -20.37
N HIS A 139 0.22 5.73 -20.73
CA HIS A 139 0.44 5.16 -22.06
C HIS A 139 -0.50 4.01 -22.34
N LEU A 140 -0.74 3.17 -21.32
CA LEU A 140 -1.64 2.04 -21.41
C LEU A 140 -3.08 2.49 -21.66
N ALA A 141 -3.58 3.41 -20.84
CA ALA A 141 -4.92 3.94 -20.97
C ALA A 141 -5.14 4.60 -22.36
N TYR A 142 -4.16 5.39 -22.81
CA TYR A 142 -4.21 6.02 -24.13
C TYR A 142 -4.25 4.98 -25.29
N LEU A 143 -3.44 3.91 -25.21
CA LEU A 143 -3.49 2.85 -26.22
C LEU A 143 -4.84 2.12 -26.18
N ASP A 144 -5.36 1.81 -24.99
CA ASP A 144 -6.62 1.10 -24.81
C ASP A 144 -7.82 1.86 -25.40
N GLU A 145 -7.81 3.21 -25.35
CA GLU A 145 -8.81 4.03 -26.04
C GLU A 145 -8.81 3.84 -27.57
N THR A 146 -7.66 3.42 -28.15
CA THR A 146 -7.54 3.19 -29.60
C THR A 146 -7.95 1.79 -30.03
N ILE A 147 -8.18 0.85 -29.10
CA ILE A 147 -8.69 -0.49 -29.38
C ILE A 147 -10.12 -0.43 -29.87
N GLY A 148 -10.46 -1.31 -30.82
CA GLY A 148 -11.81 -1.36 -31.39
C GLY A 148 -12.88 -1.93 -30.46
N ASP A 149 -12.48 -2.84 -29.55
CA ASP A 149 -13.35 -3.52 -28.59
C ASP A 149 -12.94 -3.16 -27.15
N ALA A 150 -13.59 -2.15 -26.59
CA ALA A 150 -13.38 -1.70 -25.23
C ALA A 150 -13.76 -2.78 -24.17
N GLY A 151 -14.64 -3.72 -24.52
CA GLY A 151 -15.06 -4.80 -23.63
C GLY A 151 -13.94 -5.74 -23.21
N LEU A 152 -12.87 -5.87 -24.02
CA LEU A 152 -11.72 -6.73 -23.71
C LEU A 152 -10.95 -6.26 -22.47
N VAL A 153 -10.87 -4.96 -22.22
CA VAL A 153 -10.20 -4.41 -21.04
C VAL A 153 -11.01 -4.77 -19.79
N ASP A 154 -12.33 -4.55 -19.84
CA ASP A 154 -13.23 -4.85 -18.73
C ASP A 154 -13.32 -6.36 -18.43
N ASP A 155 -13.34 -7.19 -19.49
CA ASP A 155 -13.34 -8.65 -19.34
C ASP A 155 -12.06 -9.15 -18.68
N THR A 156 -10.90 -8.59 -19.06
CA THR A 156 -9.62 -8.93 -18.47
C THR A 156 -9.56 -8.49 -17.00
N ALA A 157 -10.02 -7.27 -16.70
CA ALA A 157 -10.07 -6.75 -15.34
C ALA A 157 -10.96 -7.61 -14.43
N ARG A 158 -12.18 -7.96 -14.89
CA ARG A 158 -13.09 -8.84 -14.14
C ARG A 158 -12.49 -10.22 -13.88
N ALA A 159 -11.84 -10.80 -14.89
CA ALA A 159 -11.17 -12.09 -14.74
C ALA A 159 -10.00 -12.02 -13.74
N ALA A 160 -9.20 -10.94 -13.76
CA ALA A 160 -8.12 -10.72 -12.80
C ALA A 160 -8.63 -10.60 -11.36
N GLN A 161 -9.68 -9.80 -11.16
CA GLN A 161 -10.29 -9.59 -9.85
C GLN A 161 -10.85 -10.89 -9.27
N GLU A 162 -11.48 -11.70 -10.11
CA GLU A 162 -12.02 -13.00 -9.67
C GLU A 162 -10.91 -13.95 -9.23
N VAL A 163 -9.80 -14.04 -9.97
CA VAL A 163 -8.64 -14.87 -9.57
C VAL A 163 -8.04 -14.36 -8.27
N ARG A 164 -7.83 -13.07 -8.12
CA ARG A 164 -7.26 -12.48 -6.88
C ARG A 164 -8.17 -12.70 -5.69
N ARG A 165 -9.49 -12.57 -5.84
CA ARG A 165 -10.48 -12.87 -4.81
C ARG A 165 -10.38 -14.32 -4.34
N LEU A 166 -10.31 -15.27 -5.27
CA LEU A 166 -10.19 -16.69 -4.95
C LEU A 166 -8.84 -17.04 -4.32
N LEU A 167 -7.74 -16.40 -4.73
CA LEU A 167 -6.43 -16.55 -4.09
C LEU A 167 -6.43 -16.02 -2.66
N GLN A 168 -7.14 -14.94 -2.38
CA GLN A 168 -7.31 -14.45 -1.01
C GLN A 168 -8.14 -15.43 -0.18
N GLU A 169 -9.26 -15.93 -0.72
CA GLU A 169 -10.08 -16.96 -0.07
C GLU A 169 -9.26 -18.22 0.28
N LYS A 170 -8.39 -18.66 -0.66
CA LYS A 170 -7.47 -19.77 -0.43
C LYS A 170 -6.51 -19.50 0.73
N ARG A 171 -5.87 -18.34 0.78
CA ARG A 171 -4.96 -17.96 1.88
C ARG A 171 -5.65 -17.94 3.24
N ASP A 172 -6.86 -17.39 3.28
CA ASP A 172 -7.65 -17.34 4.51
C ASP A 172 -8.04 -18.74 4.98
N LEU A 173 -8.37 -19.64 4.04
CA LEU A 173 -8.68 -21.03 4.33
C LEU A 173 -7.43 -21.80 4.79
N GLU A 174 -6.30 -21.64 4.12
CA GLU A 174 -5.00 -22.24 4.52
C GLU A 174 -4.57 -21.79 5.92
N GLY A 175 -4.78 -20.52 6.25
CA GLY A 175 -4.53 -19.99 7.59
C GLY A 175 -5.38 -20.71 8.67
N ARG A 176 -6.68 -20.86 8.41
CA ARG A 176 -7.60 -21.57 9.31
C ARG A 176 -7.26 -23.06 9.43
N GLU A 177 -6.85 -23.70 8.32
CA GLU A 177 -6.45 -25.11 8.33
C GLU A 177 -5.18 -25.32 9.16
N LYS A 178 -4.21 -24.44 9.06
CA LYS A 178 -2.99 -24.49 9.88
C LYS A 178 -3.30 -24.32 11.38
N GLU A 179 -4.16 -23.38 11.72
CA GLU A 179 -4.62 -23.20 13.10
C GLU A 179 -5.36 -24.46 13.58
N ARG A 180 -6.18 -25.05 12.74
CA ARG A 180 -6.90 -26.30 12.99
C ARG A 180 -5.96 -27.48 13.23
N GLU A 181 -4.94 -27.66 12.37
CA GLU A 181 -3.93 -28.72 12.56
C GLU A 181 -3.18 -28.55 13.90
N GLN A 182 -2.74 -27.35 14.22
CA GLN A 182 -2.11 -27.06 15.51
C GLN A 182 -3.05 -27.36 16.69
N ARG A 183 -4.33 -27.07 16.55
CA ARG A 183 -5.34 -27.37 17.57
C ARG A 183 -5.57 -28.88 17.70
N LEU A 184 -5.63 -29.60 16.60
CA LEU A 184 -5.75 -31.05 16.57
C LEU A 184 -4.56 -31.74 17.23
N ASP A 185 -3.33 -31.31 16.94
CA ASP A 185 -2.11 -31.82 17.56
C ASP A 185 -2.11 -31.57 19.06
N PHE A 186 -2.52 -30.39 19.49
CA PHE A 186 -2.65 -30.07 20.91
C PHE A 186 -3.70 -30.92 21.61
N ILE A 187 -4.86 -31.10 20.99
CA ILE A 187 -5.93 -31.99 21.51
C ILE A 187 -5.43 -33.43 21.60
N ALA A 188 -4.77 -33.94 20.57
CA ALA A 188 -4.22 -35.28 20.53
C ALA A 188 -3.20 -35.52 21.64
N TYR A 189 -2.33 -34.55 21.89
CA TYR A 189 -1.37 -34.60 22.99
C TYR A 189 -2.05 -34.67 24.37
N GLN A 190 -3.04 -33.79 24.62
CA GLN A 190 -3.76 -33.75 25.87
C GLN A 190 -4.59 -35.02 26.11
N LEU A 191 -5.28 -35.52 25.07
CA LEU A 191 -6.03 -36.77 25.15
C LEU A 191 -5.13 -37.96 25.48
N LYS A 192 -3.95 -38.04 24.81
CA LYS A 192 -2.97 -39.11 25.09
C LYS A 192 -2.48 -39.07 26.55
N GLU A 193 -2.28 -37.89 27.11
CA GLU A 193 -1.85 -37.72 28.50
C GLU A 193 -2.92 -38.17 29.49
N ILE A 194 -4.20 -37.79 29.28
CA ILE A 194 -5.33 -38.17 30.11
C ILE A 194 -5.59 -39.68 29.99
N GLU A 195 -5.57 -40.23 28.77
CA GLU A 195 -5.86 -41.65 28.50
C GLU A 195 -4.76 -42.58 29.06
N ALA A 196 -3.48 -42.17 28.87
CA ALA A 196 -2.33 -42.93 29.39
C ALA A 196 -2.38 -43.05 30.92
N ALA A 197 -2.89 -42.03 31.59
CA ALA A 197 -3.04 -42.05 33.04
C ALA A 197 -4.14 -42.99 33.56
N SER A 198 -5.11 -43.39 32.72
CA SER A 198 -6.19 -44.31 33.08
C SER A 198 -6.85 -43.99 34.42
N LEU A 199 -7.19 -42.71 34.62
CA LEU A 199 -7.73 -42.18 35.86
C LEU A 199 -9.09 -42.85 36.22
N LYS A 200 -9.27 -43.17 37.49
CA LYS A 200 -10.54 -43.70 38.04
C LYS A 200 -11.13 -42.67 39.01
N PRO A 201 -12.45 -42.39 38.93
CA PRO A 201 -13.11 -41.51 39.89
C PRO A 201 -12.86 -41.97 41.34
N GLY A 202 -12.45 -41.06 42.23
CA GLY A 202 -12.18 -41.33 43.63
C GLY A 202 -10.84 -42.02 43.94
N GLU A 203 -10.02 -42.33 42.94
CA GLU A 203 -8.70 -42.98 43.07
C GLU A 203 -7.75 -42.19 43.96
N ASP A 204 -7.75 -40.89 43.84
CA ASP A 204 -6.90 -40.00 44.66
C ASP A 204 -7.26 -40.04 46.14
N GLU A 205 -8.55 -40.14 46.49
CA GLU A 205 -8.97 -40.27 47.89
C GLU A 205 -8.56 -41.61 48.47
N GLU A 206 -8.70 -42.69 47.68
CA GLU A 206 -8.28 -44.02 48.11
C GLU A 206 -6.76 -44.07 48.35
N LEU A 207 -5.98 -43.57 47.42
CA LEU A 207 -4.51 -43.53 47.53
C LEU A 207 -4.02 -42.60 48.66
N LEU A 208 -4.70 -41.49 48.92
CA LEU A 208 -4.40 -40.63 50.06
C LEU A 208 -4.63 -41.34 51.40
N ARG A 209 -5.69 -42.12 51.53
CA ARG A 209 -5.92 -42.95 52.75
C ARG A 209 -4.86 -44.04 52.88
N GLU A 210 -4.50 -44.69 51.77
CA GLU A 210 -3.48 -45.72 51.76
C GLU A 210 -2.10 -45.12 52.12
N ARG A 211 -1.73 -43.97 51.58
CA ARG A 211 -0.52 -43.22 51.95
C ARG A 211 -0.45 -42.92 53.46
N GLU A 212 -1.58 -42.50 54.04
CA GLU A 212 -1.63 -42.19 55.48
C GLU A 212 -1.41 -43.43 56.32
N ILE A 213 -2.02 -44.56 55.95
CA ILE A 213 -1.80 -45.86 56.59
C ILE A 213 -0.31 -46.29 56.50
N LEU A 214 0.28 -46.18 55.30
CA LEU A 214 1.67 -46.57 55.07
C LEU A 214 2.65 -45.67 55.85
N ARG A 215 2.42 -44.38 55.87
CA ARG A 215 3.22 -43.39 56.63
C ARG A 215 3.15 -43.65 58.15
N ASN A 216 1.96 -44.02 58.65
CA ASN A 216 1.81 -44.40 60.03
C ASN A 216 2.49 -45.74 60.34
N ALA A 217 2.46 -46.70 59.40
CA ALA A 217 3.15 -47.98 59.54
C ALA A 217 4.70 -47.80 59.62
N GLU A 218 5.25 -46.95 58.78
CA GLU A 218 6.69 -46.62 58.77
C GLU A 218 7.15 -45.95 60.08
N LYS A 219 6.34 -45.00 60.56
CA LYS A 219 6.57 -44.30 61.82
C LYS A 219 6.49 -45.27 63.03
N ILE A 220 5.52 -46.20 63.01
CA ILE A 220 5.39 -47.23 64.05
C ILE A 220 6.58 -48.20 63.98
N ALA A 221 7.00 -48.64 62.80
CA ALA A 221 8.19 -49.48 62.63
C ALA A 221 9.44 -48.84 63.23
N GLY A 222 9.68 -47.55 62.93
CA GLY A 222 10.81 -46.84 63.50
C GLY A 222 10.76 -46.68 65.03
N LEU A 223 9.55 -46.54 65.60
CA LEU A 223 9.37 -46.53 67.05
C LEU A 223 9.62 -47.89 67.67
N VAL A 224 9.18 -48.96 67.01
CA VAL A 224 9.43 -50.36 67.45
C VAL A 224 10.93 -50.68 67.41
N ASP A 225 11.63 -50.36 66.34
CA ASP A 225 13.06 -50.59 66.23
C ASP A 225 13.83 -49.81 67.30
N LYS A 226 13.46 -48.56 67.56
CA LYS A 226 14.06 -47.76 68.62
C LYS A 226 13.77 -48.34 70.01
N ALA A 227 12.58 -48.86 70.24
CA ALA A 227 12.23 -49.51 71.52
C ALA A 227 12.99 -50.83 71.69
N LEU A 228 13.16 -51.61 70.63
CA LEU A 228 13.96 -52.85 70.65
C LEU A 228 15.45 -52.57 70.93
N ASP A 229 16.01 -51.54 70.31
CA ASP A 229 17.40 -51.14 70.52
C ASP A 229 17.66 -50.74 71.98
N LEU A 230 16.76 -49.91 72.53
CA LEU A 230 16.85 -49.46 73.92
C LEU A 230 16.63 -50.59 74.95
N SER A 231 15.72 -51.51 74.67
CA SER A 231 15.36 -52.55 75.64
C SER A 231 16.30 -53.75 75.59
N TYR A 232 16.65 -54.23 74.35
CA TYR A 232 17.22 -55.56 74.21
C TYR A 232 18.45 -55.62 73.24
N LEU A 233 18.37 -55.06 72.01
CA LEU A 233 19.36 -55.28 70.93
C LEU A 233 20.60 -54.39 71.03
N GLY A 234 20.53 -53.22 71.62
CA GLY A 234 21.63 -52.29 71.74
C GLY A 234 22.71 -52.80 72.73
N GLU A 235 23.97 -52.51 72.44
CA GLU A 235 25.11 -52.87 73.31
C GLU A 235 24.98 -52.32 74.75
N ASP A 236 24.28 -51.19 74.88
CA ASP A 236 23.99 -50.53 76.16
C ASP A 236 22.48 -50.61 76.51
N SER A 237 21.82 -51.64 76.03
CA SER A 237 20.41 -51.91 76.32
C SER A 237 20.10 -52.08 77.80
N LEU A 238 18.81 -51.85 78.16
CA LEU A 238 18.38 -52.03 79.56
C LEU A 238 18.71 -53.41 80.05
N VAL A 239 18.52 -54.45 79.25
CA VAL A 239 18.85 -55.83 79.62
C VAL A 239 20.38 -56.00 79.86
N ALA A 240 21.23 -55.44 79.02
CA ALA A 240 22.66 -55.46 79.15
C ALA A 240 23.16 -54.73 80.44
N ARG A 241 22.54 -53.57 80.72
CA ARG A 241 22.79 -52.78 81.95
C ARG A 241 22.34 -53.52 83.19
N ILE A 242 21.13 -54.19 83.20
CA ILE A 242 20.72 -55.00 84.30
C ILE A 242 21.65 -56.21 84.55
N ALA A 243 22.07 -56.86 83.46
CA ALA A 243 23.05 -57.93 83.57
C ALA A 243 24.38 -57.52 84.28
N ARG A 244 24.92 -56.31 83.87
CA ARG A 244 26.12 -55.73 84.52
C ARG A 244 25.87 -55.42 86.00
N LEU A 245 24.70 -54.80 86.30
CA LEU A 245 24.33 -54.53 87.71
C LEU A 245 24.14 -55.81 88.55
N LYS A 246 23.55 -56.82 87.96
CA LYS A 246 23.42 -58.17 88.65
C LYS A 246 24.80 -58.77 88.99
N SER A 247 25.77 -58.63 88.09
CA SER A 247 27.10 -59.08 88.34
C SER A 247 27.72 -58.35 89.55
N VAL A 248 27.69 -57.04 89.57
CA VAL A 248 28.21 -56.18 90.63
C VAL A 248 27.54 -56.44 91.97
N LEU A 249 26.17 -56.59 92.00
CA LEU A 249 25.47 -56.91 93.21
C LEU A 249 25.68 -58.34 93.65
N GLY A 250 26.00 -59.29 92.78
CA GLY A 250 26.46 -60.63 93.09
C GLY A 250 27.75 -60.63 93.80
N ASP A 251 28.73 -59.86 93.31
CA ASP A 251 30.04 -59.70 94.00
C ASP A 251 29.85 -59.04 95.38
N LEU A 252 29.00 -58.06 95.52
CA LEU A 252 28.70 -57.33 96.73
C LEU A 252 28.03 -58.27 97.77
N GLY A 253 27.04 -59.15 97.33
CA GLY A 253 26.34 -60.14 98.12
C GLY A 253 27.28 -61.19 98.75
N ALA A 254 28.50 -61.43 98.25
CA ALA A 254 29.53 -62.27 98.88
C ALA A 254 30.07 -61.63 100.15
N TYR A 255 29.95 -60.33 100.33
CA TYR A 255 30.46 -59.55 101.48
C TYR A 255 29.31 -59.13 102.46
N GLU A 256 28.15 -58.94 101.93
CA GLU A 256 26.98 -58.44 102.73
C GLU A 256 25.67 -59.10 102.21
N GLU A 257 25.08 -59.98 103.01
CA GLU A 257 23.94 -60.85 102.70
C GLU A 257 22.66 -60.04 102.37
N SER A 258 22.55 -58.86 102.88
CA SER A 258 21.42 -57.93 102.64
C SER A 258 21.23 -57.54 101.16
N PHE A 259 22.27 -57.64 100.25
CA PHE A 259 22.15 -57.33 98.84
C PHE A 259 21.69 -58.49 97.98
N GLY A 260 21.59 -59.73 98.57
CA GLY A 260 21.10 -60.88 97.80
C GLY A 260 19.66 -60.78 97.31
N GLY A 261 18.80 -60.10 98.08
CA GLY A 261 17.43 -59.89 97.70
C GLY A 261 17.15 -59.07 96.46
N PHE A 262 18.05 -58.11 96.13
CA PHE A 262 17.91 -57.28 94.94
C PHE A 262 18.17 -58.02 93.63
N ARG A 263 18.92 -59.13 93.72
CA ARG A 263 19.25 -59.95 92.53
C ARG A 263 17.97 -60.61 91.94
N ALA A 264 17.02 -61.08 92.79
CA ALA A 264 15.73 -61.62 92.34
C ALA A 264 14.91 -60.58 91.59
N GLY A 265 14.79 -59.34 92.17
CA GLY A 265 14.02 -58.27 91.50
C GLY A 265 14.69 -57.82 90.17
N LEU A 266 15.96 -57.87 90.00
CA LEU A 266 16.66 -57.58 88.73
C LEU A 266 16.44 -58.74 87.74
N GLU A 267 16.33 -59.99 88.19
CA GLU A 267 15.97 -61.11 87.34
C GLU A 267 14.59 -60.94 86.77
N ASP A 268 13.61 -60.64 87.63
CA ASP A 268 12.23 -60.43 87.26
C ASP A 268 12.10 -59.21 86.22
N ALA A 269 12.82 -58.15 86.48
CA ALA A 269 12.89 -57.01 85.57
C ALA A 269 13.51 -57.38 84.19
N SER A 270 14.51 -58.20 84.17
CA SER A 270 15.17 -58.69 82.92
C SER A 270 14.20 -59.57 82.14
N ILE A 271 13.42 -60.42 82.77
CA ILE A 271 12.43 -61.30 82.17
C ILE A 271 11.31 -60.45 81.56
N LEU A 272 10.78 -59.44 82.28
CA LEU A 272 9.78 -58.52 81.78
C LEU A 272 10.24 -57.73 80.57
N LEU A 273 11.47 -57.26 80.56
CA LEU A 273 12.06 -56.55 79.38
C LEU A 273 12.21 -57.51 78.20
N GLN A 274 12.56 -58.73 78.42
CA GLN A 274 12.72 -59.75 77.39
C GLN A 274 11.34 -60.10 76.75
N ASP A 275 10.30 -60.30 77.62
CA ASP A 275 8.94 -60.52 77.16
C ASP A 275 8.36 -59.34 76.36
N ALA A 276 8.72 -58.07 76.75
CA ALA A 276 8.34 -56.90 76.02
C ALA A 276 9.09 -56.82 74.64
N ALA A 277 10.39 -57.15 74.63
CA ALA A 277 11.17 -57.19 73.39
C ALA A 277 10.66 -58.27 72.42
N ASP A 278 10.32 -59.48 72.91
CA ASP A 278 9.72 -60.56 72.12
C ASP A 278 8.35 -60.14 71.53
N SER A 279 7.59 -59.36 72.28
CA SER A 279 6.29 -58.82 71.81
C SER A 279 6.47 -57.80 70.73
N LEU A 280 7.50 -56.92 70.84
CA LEU A 280 7.88 -55.93 69.80
C LEU A 280 8.41 -56.60 68.54
N VAL A 281 9.25 -57.65 68.67
CA VAL A 281 9.74 -58.46 67.54
C VAL A 281 8.60 -59.08 66.77
N ARG A 282 7.66 -59.81 67.53
CA ARG A 282 6.47 -60.38 66.92
C ARG A 282 5.57 -59.32 66.21
N PHE A 283 5.50 -58.14 66.77
CA PHE A 283 4.79 -57.01 66.13
C PHE A 283 5.47 -56.52 64.86
N ARG A 284 6.78 -56.36 64.89
CA ARG A 284 7.61 -55.95 63.71
C ARG A 284 7.46 -56.97 62.59
N ASP A 285 7.67 -58.29 62.91
CA ASP A 285 7.67 -59.37 61.90
C ASP A 285 6.30 -59.55 61.23
N ARG A 286 5.19 -59.33 61.95
CA ARG A 286 3.82 -59.35 61.38
C ARG A 286 3.56 -58.20 60.39
N ARG A 287 4.34 -57.11 60.47
CA ARG A 287 4.22 -55.90 59.56
C ARG A 287 5.27 -55.77 58.51
N ALA A 288 6.32 -56.58 58.56
CA ALA A 288 7.42 -56.55 57.57
C ALA A 288 6.98 -56.93 56.14
N ALA A 289 5.74 -57.41 55.97
CA ALA A 289 5.16 -57.76 54.67
C ALA A 289 4.54 -56.58 53.89
N ALA A 290 4.68 -55.28 54.33
CA ALA A 290 3.99 -54.13 53.73
C ALA A 290 4.83 -52.97 53.16
N PRO A 291 6.17 -53.03 52.93
CA PRO A 291 6.94 -51.88 52.45
C PRO A 291 6.92 -51.64 50.93
N GLU A 292 6.57 -52.59 50.08
CA GLU A 292 6.74 -52.49 48.60
C GLU A 292 5.76 -51.50 47.90
N ASN A 293 4.65 -51.11 48.54
CA ASN A 293 3.61 -50.30 47.90
C ASN A 293 3.74 -48.78 48.14
N ALA A 294 4.63 -48.29 49.03
CA ALA A 294 4.67 -46.87 49.39
C ALA A 294 5.16 -45.98 48.24
N GLU A 295 6.22 -46.40 47.54
CA GLU A 295 6.81 -45.69 46.42
C GLU A 295 5.85 -45.68 45.21
N GLU A 296 5.19 -46.76 44.91
CA GLU A 296 4.15 -46.87 43.89
C GLU A 296 2.95 -45.94 44.16
N VAL A 297 2.49 -45.84 45.41
CA VAL A 297 1.40 -44.94 45.82
C VAL A 297 1.81 -43.46 45.65
N GLU A 298 3.05 -43.08 46.06
CA GLU A 298 3.52 -41.71 45.89
C GLU A 298 3.73 -41.36 44.41
N GLU A 299 4.31 -42.22 43.57
CA GLU A 299 4.41 -42.03 42.14
C GLU A 299 3.04 -41.88 41.49
N ARG A 300 2.08 -42.71 41.81
CA ARG A 300 0.72 -42.66 41.28
C ARG A 300 0.00 -41.39 41.69
N LEU A 301 0.08 -40.98 42.95
CA LEU A 301 -0.44 -39.69 43.43
C LEU A 301 0.20 -38.51 42.70
N SER A 302 1.52 -38.54 42.47
CA SER A 302 2.23 -37.49 41.73
C SER A 302 1.68 -37.32 40.28
N VAL A 303 1.42 -38.43 39.59
CA VAL A 303 0.82 -38.42 38.25
C VAL A 303 -0.59 -37.80 38.28
N ILE A 304 -1.44 -38.28 39.24
CA ILE A 304 -2.80 -37.78 39.42
C ILE A 304 -2.81 -36.28 39.72
N GLU A 305 -1.96 -35.82 40.65
CA GLU A 305 -1.86 -34.40 41.03
C GLU A 305 -1.40 -33.49 39.91
N LYS A 306 -0.46 -33.95 39.05
CA LYS A 306 -0.03 -33.20 37.84
C LYS A 306 -1.22 -33.01 36.89
N LEU A 307 -1.99 -34.07 36.64
CA LEU A 307 -3.15 -34.02 35.77
C LEU A 307 -4.28 -33.16 36.33
N LYS A 308 -4.57 -33.28 37.65
CA LYS A 308 -5.55 -32.42 38.33
C LYS A 308 -5.21 -30.94 38.18
N ARG A 309 -3.96 -30.54 38.43
CA ARG A 309 -3.51 -29.14 38.26
C ARG A 309 -3.68 -28.64 36.82
N LYS A 310 -3.49 -29.52 35.85
CA LYS A 310 -3.54 -29.15 34.42
C LYS A 310 -4.97 -29.11 33.87
N HIS A 311 -5.89 -29.91 34.41
CA HIS A 311 -7.18 -30.15 33.81
C HIS A 311 -8.39 -29.87 34.72
N GLY A 312 -8.25 -29.00 35.72
CA GLY A 312 -9.41 -28.48 36.44
C GLY A 312 -9.55 -28.88 37.93
N GLY A 313 -8.49 -29.41 38.53
CA GLY A 313 -8.38 -29.57 40.00
C GLY A 313 -8.92 -30.88 40.58
N THR A 314 -9.71 -31.66 39.84
CA THR A 314 -10.23 -32.98 40.25
C THR A 314 -10.08 -34.01 39.13
N ILE A 315 -10.17 -35.31 39.48
CA ILE A 315 -10.15 -36.42 38.50
C ILE A 315 -11.35 -36.31 37.57
N GLU A 316 -12.54 -36.03 38.11
CA GLU A 316 -13.79 -35.88 37.33
C GLU A 316 -13.67 -34.73 36.32
N ALA A 317 -13.06 -33.60 36.73
CA ALA A 317 -12.82 -32.46 35.83
C ALA A 317 -11.86 -32.84 34.70
N ALA A 318 -10.80 -33.59 34.98
CA ALA A 318 -9.85 -34.06 33.97
C ALA A 318 -10.50 -35.01 32.96
N LEU A 319 -11.32 -35.94 33.42
CA LEU A 319 -12.11 -36.86 32.58
C LEU A 319 -13.15 -36.11 31.73
N ALA A 320 -13.90 -35.18 32.33
CA ALA A 320 -14.86 -34.34 31.62
C ALA A 320 -14.16 -33.46 30.54
N HIS A 321 -12.98 -32.93 30.84
CA HIS A 321 -12.17 -32.21 29.86
C HIS A 321 -11.77 -33.13 28.69
N GLY A 322 -11.38 -34.36 28.95
CA GLY A 322 -11.11 -35.35 27.91
C GLY A 322 -12.31 -35.58 26.97
N GLU A 323 -13.53 -35.64 27.51
CA GLU A 323 -14.75 -35.77 26.71
C GLU A 323 -15.02 -34.51 25.84
N ILE A 324 -14.78 -33.31 26.38
CA ILE A 324 -14.87 -32.08 25.62
C ILE A 324 -13.88 -32.09 24.45
N LEU A 325 -12.63 -32.47 24.71
CA LEU A 325 -11.60 -32.56 23.68
C LEU A 325 -11.91 -33.57 22.58
N ARG A 326 -12.52 -34.72 22.93
CA ARG A 326 -12.95 -35.71 21.92
C ARG A 326 -14.03 -35.16 21.00
N ARG A 327 -15.01 -34.43 21.57
CA ARG A 327 -16.06 -33.77 20.78
C ARG A 327 -15.52 -32.68 19.89
N GLU A 328 -14.61 -31.87 20.41
CA GLU A 328 -13.93 -30.80 19.64
C GLU A 328 -13.12 -31.40 18.47
N ARG A 329 -12.37 -32.47 18.72
CA ARG A 329 -11.61 -33.20 17.71
C ARG A 329 -12.50 -33.70 16.56
N ALA A 330 -13.63 -34.34 16.89
CA ALA A 330 -14.58 -34.85 15.91
C ALA A 330 -15.16 -33.72 15.02
N GLY A 331 -15.39 -32.53 15.60
CA GLY A 331 -15.86 -31.35 14.84
C GLY A 331 -14.83 -30.73 13.92
N LEU A 332 -13.55 -30.95 14.17
CA LEU A 332 -12.45 -30.37 13.38
C LEU A 332 -12.02 -31.24 12.18
N GLU A 333 -12.45 -32.46 12.03
CA GLU A 333 -11.92 -33.41 11.02
C GLU A 333 -12.42 -33.20 9.57
N SER A 334 -13.28 -32.18 9.23
CA SER A 334 -14.03 -32.10 7.96
C SER A 334 -13.56 -31.08 6.90
N GLY A 335 -12.34 -30.48 6.95
CA GLY A 335 -11.99 -29.29 6.12
C GLY A 335 -11.12 -29.50 4.87
N ARG A 336 -10.51 -30.63 4.64
CA ARG A 336 -9.46 -30.82 3.60
C ARG A 336 -9.98 -30.85 2.15
N GLU A 337 -11.22 -31.26 1.93
CA GLU A 337 -11.84 -31.37 0.60
C GLU A 337 -12.07 -29.99 -0.06
N ARG A 338 -12.40 -28.98 0.75
CA ARG A 338 -12.71 -27.63 0.25
C ARG A 338 -11.50 -26.91 -0.37
N LEU A 339 -10.29 -27.14 0.14
CA LEU A 339 -9.06 -26.57 -0.42
C LEU A 339 -8.77 -27.10 -1.83
N GLN A 340 -8.93 -28.40 -2.05
CA GLN A 340 -8.73 -29.03 -3.35
C GLN A 340 -9.74 -28.55 -4.40
N GLU A 341 -11.01 -28.42 -4.01
CA GLU A 341 -12.03 -27.83 -4.88
C GLU A 341 -11.69 -26.41 -5.29
N LEU A 342 -11.26 -25.59 -4.31
CA LEU A 342 -10.89 -24.19 -4.54
C LEU A 342 -9.67 -24.07 -5.47
N GLU A 343 -8.66 -24.93 -5.34
CA GLU A 343 -7.51 -24.98 -6.24
C GLU A 343 -7.90 -25.29 -7.68
N ALA A 344 -8.80 -26.24 -7.90
CA ALA A 344 -9.30 -26.55 -9.23
C ALA A 344 -10.07 -25.37 -9.84
N VAL A 345 -10.88 -24.67 -9.03
CA VAL A 345 -11.59 -23.46 -9.48
C VAL A 345 -10.61 -22.34 -9.81
N ILE A 346 -9.59 -22.10 -8.97
CA ILE A 346 -8.54 -21.10 -9.23
C ILE A 346 -7.83 -21.40 -10.54
N GLY A 347 -7.43 -22.65 -10.78
CA GLY A 347 -6.77 -23.06 -12.01
C GLY A 347 -7.63 -22.77 -13.25
N ALA A 348 -8.92 -23.08 -13.19
CA ALA A 348 -9.85 -22.80 -14.29
C ALA A 348 -10.03 -21.30 -14.56
N LYS A 349 -10.18 -20.50 -13.50
CA LYS A 349 -10.33 -19.03 -13.58
C LYS A 349 -9.03 -18.35 -14.04
N PHE A 350 -7.88 -18.82 -13.59
CA PHE A 350 -6.58 -18.34 -14.05
C PHE A 350 -6.36 -18.63 -15.55
N ALA A 351 -6.74 -19.80 -16.03
CA ALA A 351 -6.70 -20.11 -17.46
C ALA A 351 -7.64 -19.20 -18.27
N ALA A 352 -8.81 -18.84 -17.73
CA ALA A 352 -9.70 -17.89 -18.36
C ALA A 352 -9.09 -16.47 -18.41
N TYR A 353 -8.50 -16.00 -17.32
CA TYR A 353 -7.76 -14.73 -17.27
C TYR A 353 -6.62 -14.69 -18.29
N THR A 354 -5.79 -15.74 -18.34
CA THR A 354 -4.65 -15.83 -19.29
C THR A 354 -5.12 -15.74 -20.73
N ARG A 355 -6.25 -16.38 -21.08
CA ARG A 355 -6.85 -16.28 -22.42
C ARG A 355 -7.37 -14.86 -22.71
N ALA A 356 -8.05 -14.23 -21.74
CA ALA A 356 -8.53 -12.85 -21.90
C ALA A 356 -7.36 -11.86 -22.07
N ALA A 357 -6.34 -11.96 -21.23
CA ALA A 357 -5.12 -11.16 -21.32
C ALA A 357 -4.40 -11.34 -22.66
N ALA A 358 -4.27 -12.58 -23.17
CA ALA A 358 -3.66 -12.86 -24.47
C ALA A 358 -4.45 -12.24 -25.64
N ARG A 359 -5.79 -12.27 -25.57
CA ARG A 359 -6.65 -11.60 -26.57
C ARG A 359 -6.45 -10.10 -26.54
N LEU A 360 -6.45 -9.50 -25.35
CA LEU A 360 -6.21 -8.07 -25.15
C LEU A 360 -4.82 -7.68 -25.69
N SER A 361 -3.76 -8.44 -25.38
CA SER A 361 -2.40 -8.23 -25.89
C SER A 361 -2.34 -8.24 -27.42
N SER A 362 -3.07 -9.17 -28.06
CA SER A 362 -3.15 -9.24 -29.53
C SER A 362 -3.78 -7.98 -30.13
N GLU A 363 -4.88 -7.49 -29.55
CA GLU A 363 -5.52 -6.26 -30.03
C GLU A 363 -4.69 -5.02 -29.73
N ARG A 364 -4.01 -4.95 -28.56
CA ARG A 364 -3.04 -3.88 -28.25
C ARG A 364 -1.90 -3.82 -29.25
N LYS A 365 -1.35 -4.97 -29.67
CA LYS A 365 -0.30 -5.00 -30.69
C LYS A 365 -0.77 -4.40 -32.00
N LYS A 366 -1.98 -4.76 -32.47
CA LYS A 366 -2.57 -4.18 -33.68
C LYS A 366 -2.83 -2.67 -33.52
N ALA A 367 -3.31 -2.27 -32.35
CA ALA A 367 -3.55 -0.86 -32.04
C ALA A 367 -2.24 -0.07 -31.98
N ALA A 368 -1.19 -0.61 -31.38
CA ALA A 368 0.16 -0.04 -31.32
C ALA A 368 0.74 0.21 -32.71
N ASP A 369 0.65 -0.77 -33.61
CA ASP A 369 1.12 -0.66 -35.00
C ASP A 369 0.34 0.41 -35.77
N ARG A 370 -1.00 0.50 -35.58
CA ARG A 370 -1.82 1.56 -36.21
C ARG A 370 -1.49 2.93 -35.66
N LEU A 371 -1.39 3.05 -34.33
CA LEU A 371 -1.06 4.28 -33.65
C LEU A 371 0.32 4.78 -34.09
N GLY A 372 1.33 3.91 -34.09
CA GLY A 372 2.69 4.25 -34.54
C GLY A 372 2.70 4.90 -35.92
N ARG A 373 2.07 4.25 -36.91
CA ARG A 373 1.98 4.77 -38.29
C ARG A 373 1.21 6.08 -38.36
N THR A 374 0.16 6.23 -37.56
CA THR A 374 -0.67 7.46 -37.56
C THR A 374 0.16 8.60 -36.99
N ILE A 375 0.82 8.39 -35.86
CA ILE A 375 1.64 9.40 -35.20
C ILE A 375 2.84 9.79 -36.08
N GLU A 376 3.55 8.85 -36.70
CA GLU A 376 4.64 9.17 -37.63
C GLU A 376 4.19 10.05 -38.81
N LYS A 377 3.01 9.81 -39.36
CA LYS A 377 2.44 10.68 -40.40
C LYS A 377 2.14 12.09 -39.89
N GLU A 378 1.55 12.18 -38.70
CA GLU A 378 1.19 13.48 -38.10
C GLU A 378 2.45 14.29 -37.75
N ILE A 379 3.45 13.68 -37.10
CA ILE A 379 4.70 14.39 -36.74
C ILE A 379 5.53 14.78 -37.96
N ALA A 380 5.46 14.03 -39.06
CA ALA A 380 6.10 14.40 -40.30
C ALA A 380 5.53 15.74 -40.88
N LEU A 381 4.20 15.93 -40.77
CA LEU A 381 3.55 17.19 -41.16
C LEU A 381 3.91 18.36 -40.24
N LEU A 382 4.29 18.05 -39.00
CA LEU A 382 4.69 19.04 -37.99
C LEU A 382 6.22 19.34 -38.01
N GLY A 383 6.90 19.01 -39.13
CA GLY A 383 8.30 19.36 -39.36
C GLY A 383 9.32 18.30 -38.92
N MET A 384 8.86 17.14 -38.42
CA MET A 384 9.72 16.03 -37.97
C MET A 384 9.65 14.86 -39.00
N THR A 385 9.99 15.13 -40.25
CA THR A 385 9.76 14.23 -41.40
C THR A 385 10.45 12.89 -41.35
N LYS A 386 11.47 12.73 -40.52
CA LYS A 386 12.24 11.49 -40.37
C LYS A 386 12.19 10.92 -38.96
N ALA A 387 11.31 11.46 -38.12
CA ALA A 387 11.11 10.93 -36.78
C ALA A 387 10.46 9.55 -36.80
N ARG A 388 10.81 8.71 -35.85
CA ARG A 388 10.24 7.37 -35.65
C ARG A 388 9.54 7.32 -34.31
N PHE A 389 8.34 6.77 -34.30
CA PHE A 389 7.55 6.57 -33.10
C PHE A 389 7.19 5.10 -32.94
N GLU A 390 7.44 4.54 -31.76
CA GLU A 390 7.15 3.15 -31.43
C GLU A 390 6.36 3.05 -30.13
N VAL A 391 5.35 2.21 -30.14
CA VAL A 391 4.66 1.77 -28.93
C VAL A 391 5.25 0.41 -28.53
N ARG A 392 6.11 0.41 -27.53
CA ARG A 392 6.72 -0.81 -27.00
C ARG A 392 5.79 -1.50 -26.04
N LEU A 393 5.52 -2.78 -26.30
CA LEU A 393 4.82 -3.68 -25.40
C LEU A 393 5.83 -4.64 -24.76
N ALA A 394 5.98 -4.58 -23.45
CA ALA A 394 6.85 -5.46 -22.67
C ALA A 394 5.98 -6.50 -21.95
N PRO A 395 5.99 -7.77 -22.39
CA PRO A 395 5.13 -8.80 -21.80
C PRO A 395 5.57 -9.12 -20.37
N ARG A 396 4.59 -9.35 -19.52
CA ARG A 396 4.72 -9.87 -18.14
C ARG A 396 3.90 -11.14 -18.02
N ALA A 397 4.54 -12.29 -17.87
CA ALA A 397 3.83 -13.54 -17.67
C ALA A 397 3.09 -13.53 -16.31
N PRO A 398 1.77 -13.71 -16.28
CA PRO A 398 1.05 -13.86 -15.02
C PRO A 398 1.37 -15.20 -14.38
N SER A 399 1.43 -15.23 -13.03
CA SER A 399 1.71 -16.44 -12.24
C SER A 399 0.79 -16.51 -11.03
N LEU A 400 0.36 -17.72 -10.68
CA LEU A 400 -0.36 -17.97 -9.43
C LEU A 400 0.55 -17.87 -8.21
N ASP A 401 1.86 -18.10 -8.38
CA ASP A 401 2.85 -17.99 -7.30
C ASP A 401 3.15 -16.53 -6.95
N ASP A 402 2.93 -15.61 -7.90
CA ASP A 402 3.05 -14.17 -7.69
C ASP A 402 1.75 -13.46 -8.11
N PRO A 403 0.78 -13.34 -7.20
CA PRO A 403 -0.51 -12.70 -7.48
C PRO A 403 -0.42 -11.23 -7.92
N ALA A 404 0.70 -10.54 -7.65
CA ALA A 404 0.92 -9.18 -8.12
C ALA A 404 1.07 -9.09 -9.65
N THR A 405 1.36 -10.22 -10.30
CA THR A 405 1.43 -10.31 -11.77
C THR A 405 0.04 -10.44 -12.43
N ILE A 406 -1.00 -10.75 -11.65
CA ILE A 406 -2.39 -10.87 -12.13
C ILE A 406 -3.03 -9.48 -12.02
N ARG A 407 -2.92 -8.69 -13.07
CA ARG A 407 -3.32 -7.27 -13.08
C ARG A 407 -4.62 -7.06 -13.85
N ASP A 408 -5.42 -6.09 -13.42
CA ASP A 408 -6.64 -5.67 -14.11
C ASP A 408 -6.33 -5.16 -15.52
N GLN A 409 -5.17 -4.57 -15.68
CA GLN A 409 -4.68 -4.00 -16.93
C GLN A 409 -4.09 -5.02 -17.91
N GLY A 410 -4.10 -6.33 -17.60
CA GLY A 410 -3.54 -7.38 -18.46
C GLY A 410 -2.05 -7.68 -18.21
N ALA A 411 -1.42 -8.29 -19.20
CA ALA A 411 -0.13 -8.98 -19.07
C ALA A 411 1.05 -8.26 -19.77
N GLU A 412 0.98 -6.95 -19.91
CA GLU A 412 2.09 -6.15 -20.47
C GLU A 412 2.23 -4.78 -19.83
N ASP A 413 3.44 -4.22 -19.92
CA ASP A 413 3.73 -2.81 -19.70
C ASP A 413 3.89 -2.13 -21.06
N ILE A 414 3.45 -0.86 -21.15
CA ILE A 414 3.46 -0.11 -22.41
C ILE A 414 4.30 1.14 -22.24
N GLU A 415 5.18 1.41 -23.20
CA GLU A 415 6.00 2.61 -23.22
C GLU A 415 6.03 3.23 -24.63
N PHE A 416 5.78 4.53 -24.73
CA PHE A 416 5.91 5.29 -25.96
C PHE A 416 7.35 5.78 -26.13
N LEU A 417 7.92 5.51 -27.28
CA LEU A 417 9.28 5.83 -27.63
C LEU A 417 9.30 6.73 -28.87
N LEU A 418 10.21 7.68 -28.89
CA LEU A 418 10.45 8.57 -30.02
C LEU A 418 11.95 8.68 -30.33
N SER A 419 12.26 8.68 -31.61
CA SER A 419 13.53 9.13 -32.18
C SER A 419 13.22 10.33 -33.07
N PRO A 420 13.56 11.57 -32.67
CA PRO A 420 13.21 12.76 -33.44
C PRO A 420 14.03 12.89 -34.72
N ASN A 421 15.27 12.38 -34.75
CA ASN A 421 16.21 12.53 -35.85
C ASN A 421 16.73 11.20 -36.38
N PRO A 422 17.07 11.11 -37.69
CA PRO A 422 17.67 9.91 -38.25
C PRO A 422 18.99 9.54 -37.57
N GLY A 423 19.13 8.26 -37.21
CA GLY A 423 20.34 7.74 -36.57
C GLY A 423 20.38 7.89 -35.05
N GLU A 424 19.40 8.55 -34.46
CA GLU A 424 19.21 8.54 -33.02
C GLU A 424 18.45 7.28 -32.56
N GLU A 425 18.75 6.85 -31.33
CA GLU A 425 18.03 5.75 -30.69
C GLU A 425 16.61 6.15 -30.30
N LEU A 426 15.71 5.16 -30.33
CA LEU A 426 14.37 5.32 -29.74
C LEU A 426 14.48 5.51 -28.23
N ARG A 427 13.98 6.63 -27.72
CA ARG A 427 14.02 6.99 -26.30
C ARG A 427 12.61 7.23 -25.75
N PRO A 428 12.39 6.96 -24.45
CA PRO A 428 11.15 7.33 -23.78
C PRO A 428 10.81 8.81 -23.97
N LEU A 429 9.53 9.14 -24.16
CA LEU A 429 9.07 10.53 -24.38
C LEU A 429 9.61 11.50 -23.33
N ARG A 430 9.71 11.07 -22.07
CA ARG A 430 10.28 11.87 -20.96
C ARG A 430 11.76 12.24 -21.10
N ARG A 431 12.48 11.63 -22.06
CA ARG A 431 13.90 11.90 -22.32
C ARG A 431 14.14 12.75 -23.57
N ILE A 432 13.09 13.29 -24.16
CA ILE A 432 13.19 14.21 -25.30
C ILE A 432 13.71 15.54 -24.77
N ALA A 433 14.82 16.02 -25.35
CA ALA A 433 15.54 17.18 -24.84
C ALA A 433 14.96 18.53 -25.32
N SER A 434 14.21 18.55 -26.42
CA SER A 434 13.69 19.78 -27.04
C SER A 434 12.22 20.01 -26.69
N GLY A 435 11.91 21.14 -26.02
CA GLY A 435 10.53 21.53 -25.69
C GLY A 435 9.65 21.65 -26.94
N GLY A 436 10.18 22.24 -28.04
CA GLY A 436 9.41 22.35 -29.27
C GLY A 436 9.12 21.03 -29.96
N GLU A 437 10.03 20.04 -29.91
CA GLU A 437 9.78 18.70 -30.42
C GLU A 437 8.73 17.97 -29.56
N LEU A 438 8.84 18.09 -28.26
CA LEU A 438 7.86 17.52 -27.31
C LEU A 438 6.47 18.13 -27.54
N SER A 439 6.34 19.45 -27.65
CA SER A 439 5.06 20.13 -27.88
C SER A 439 4.42 19.70 -29.21
N ARG A 440 5.20 19.55 -30.28
CA ARG A 440 4.70 19.05 -31.57
C ARG A 440 4.28 17.58 -31.51
N MET A 441 5.06 16.76 -30.79
CA MET A 441 4.71 15.37 -30.55
C MET A 441 3.38 15.23 -29.78
N MET A 442 3.21 16.05 -28.76
CA MET A 442 1.97 16.06 -27.98
C MET A 442 0.78 16.56 -28.81
N LEU A 443 1.00 17.56 -29.67
CA LEU A 443 -0.02 17.99 -30.64
C LEU A 443 -0.43 16.83 -31.56
N ALA A 444 0.53 16.06 -32.08
CA ALA A 444 0.25 14.89 -32.92
C ALA A 444 -0.54 13.81 -32.17
N LEU A 445 -0.13 13.48 -30.94
CA LEU A 445 -0.84 12.52 -30.08
C LEU A 445 -2.27 12.96 -29.79
N LYS A 446 -2.47 14.21 -29.39
CA LYS A 446 -3.80 14.76 -29.12
C LYS A 446 -4.67 14.82 -30.38
N ALA A 447 -4.10 15.14 -31.53
CA ALA A 447 -4.82 15.15 -32.80
C ALA A 447 -5.19 13.74 -33.31
N ALA A 448 -4.43 12.70 -32.93
CA ALA A 448 -4.68 11.30 -33.26
C ALA A 448 -5.63 10.60 -32.29
N GLY A 449 -5.82 11.13 -31.09
CA GLY A 449 -6.71 10.59 -30.05
C GLY A 449 -8.19 10.59 -30.49
N LYS A 450 -8.97 9.65 -29.93
CA LYS A 450 -10.41 9.57 -30.18
C LYS A 450 -11.18 10.62 -29.36
N ASP A 451 -12.36 10.97 -29.85
CA ASP A 451 -13.27 12.02 -29.38
C ASP A 451 -13.84 11.89 -27.95
N LYS A 452 -13.32 10.98 -27.14
CA LYS A 452 -13.86 10.65 -25.81
C LYS A 452 -13.23 11.43 -24.64
N GLU A 453 -12.18 12.20 -24.88
CA GLU A 453 -11.57 12.99 -23.81
C GLU A 453 -12.50 14.11 -23.30
N ALA A 454 -12.53 14.29 -21.99
CA ALA A 454 -13.21 15.43 -21.37
C ALA A 454 -12.66 16.76 -21.91
N ARG A 455 -13.50 17.79 -22.01
CA ARG A 455 -13.09 19.13 -22.43
C ARG A 455 -12.08 19.70 -21.43
N LYS A 456 -10.88 20.04 -21.90
CA LYS A 456 -9.78 20.58 -21.08
C LYS A 456 -9.23 21.87 -21.68
N THR A 457 -8.41 22.56 -20.91
CA THR A 457 -7.53 23.62 -21.43
C THR A 457 -6.19 23.01 -21.83
N LEU A 458 -5.78 23.20 -23.07
CA LEU A 458 -4.50 22.74 -23.63
C LEU A 458 -3.60 23.95 -23.87
N ILE A 459 -2.45 23.99 -23.25
CA ILE A 459 -1.49 25.10 -23.38
C ILE A 459 -0.26 24.60 -24.14
N PHE A 460 0.04 25.26 -25.26
CA PHE A 460 1.21 24.94 -26.07
C PHE A 460 2.24 26.07 -25.97
N ASP A 461 3.41 25.76 -25.44
CA ASP A 461 4.57 26.64 -25.41
C ASP A 461 5.68 26.10 -26.34
N GLU A 462 6.47 26.98 -26.91
CA GLU A 462 7.59 26.65 -27.79
C GLU A 462 7.26 25.75 -29.00
N ILE A 463 6.00 25.60 -29.37
CA ILE A 463 5.57 24.72 -30.47
C ILE A 463 6.17 25.16 -31.82
N ASP A 464 6.47 26.44 -31.93
CA ASP A 464 7.05 27.13 -33.10
C ASP A 464 8.56 27.19 -33.10
N ALA A 465 9.24 26.56 -32.11
CA ALA A 465 10.71 26.55 -32.05
C ALA A 465 11.31 25.79 -33.24
N GLY A 466 12.17 26.51 -34.02
CA GLY A 466 12.91 25.94 -35.14
C GLY A 466 12.07 25.62 -36.40
N ILE A 467 10.86 26.14 -36.52
CA ILE A 467 9.99 25.94 -37.69
C ILE A 467 9.57 27.24 -38.35
N GLY A 468 9.00 27.13 -39.54
CA GLY A 468 8.44 28.26 -40.30
C GLY A 468 7.69 27.76 -41.54
N GLY A 469 7.17 28.68 -42.33
CA GLY A 469 6.51 28.41 -43.60
C GLY A 469 5.35 27.41 -43.50
N LYS A 470 5.33 26.41 -44.36
CA LYS A 470 4.27 25.41 -44.46
C LYS A 470 4.05 24.62 -43.17
N THR A 471 5.11 24.36 -42.40
CA THR A 471 4.96 23.63 -41.12
C THR A 471 4.14 24.44 -40.11
N ALA A 472 4.34 25.76 -40.03
CA ALA A 472 3.55 26.64 -39.16
C ALA A 472 2.06 26.64 -39.53
N GLU A 473 1.72 26.58 -40.83
CA GLU A 473 0.34 26.46 -41.31
C GLU A 473 -0.31 25.13 -40.89
N PHE A 474 0.44 24.02 -40.96
CA PHE A 474 -0.06 22.73 -40.49
C PHE A 474 -0.32 22.71 -38.99
N ILE A 475 0.61 23.30 -38.19
CA ILE A 475 0.43 23.45 -36.74
C ILE A 475 -0.80 24.29 -36.44
N ALA A 476 -0.96 25.44 -37.08
CA ALA A 476 -2.10 26.32 -36.92
C ALA A 476 -3.44 25.59 -37.17
N ARG A 477 -3.49 24.82 -38.27
CA ARG A 477 -4.66 23.99 -38.60
C ARG A 477 -4.97 22.95 -37.53
N LYS A 478 -3.95 22.25 -37.01
CA LYS A 478 -4.13 21.22 -35.97
C LYS A 478 -4.58 21.83 -34.64
N LEU A 479 -4.01 22.97 -34.25
CA LEU A 479 -4.45 23.71 -33.06
C LEU A 479 -5.90 24.16 -33.21
N GLY A 480 -6.31 24.66 -34.38
CA GLY A 480 -7.69 25.00 -34.68
C GLY A 480 -8.66 23.81 -34.63
N GLN A 481 -8.24 22.63 -35.10
CA GLN A 481 -9.01 21.41 -34.99
C GLN A 481 -9.23 20.98 -33.52
N LEU A 482 -8.17 21.04 -32.69
CA LEU A 482 -8.28 20.78 -31.26
C LEU A 482 -9.16 21.79 -30.54
N ALA A 483 -9.13 23.06 -30.97
CA ALA A 483 -9.93 24.13 -30.37
C ALA A 483 -11.44 23.98 -30.58
N ALA A 484 -11.86 23.14 -31.51
CA ALA A 484 -13.27 22.79 -31.66
C ALA A 484 -13.83 21.97 -30.48
N ARG A 485 -12.93 21.32 -29.70
CA ARG A 485 -13.30 20.42 -28.59
C ARG A 485 -12.74 20.88 -27.25
N HIS A 486 -11.56 21.47 -27.27
CA HIS A 486 -10.81 21.92 -26.11
C HIS A 486 -10.66 23.44 -26.15
N GLN A 487 -10.36 24.04 -25.01
CA GLN A 487 -9.82 25.41 -25.02
C GLN A 487 -8.32 25.30 -25.30
N VAL A 488 -7.86 25.91 -26.37
CA VAL A 488 -6.42 25.89 -26.76
C VAL A 488 -5.82 27.27 -26.52
N ILE A 489 -4.73 27.32 -25.78
CA ILE A 489 -3.91 28.52 -25.56
C ILE A 489 -2.54 28.23 -26.17
N CYS A 490 -2.07 29.04 -27.10
CA CYS A 490 -0.76 28.86 -27.70
C CYS A 490 0.10 30.13 -27.56
N ILE A 491 1.32 29.94 -27.13
CA ILE A 491 2.34 31.01 -27.11
C ILE A 491 3.17 30.87 -28.37
N THR A 492 3.22 31.95 -29.20
CA THR A 492 3.96 31.93 -30.46
C THR A 492 4.49 33.29 -30.84
N HIS A 493 5.49 33.29 -31.72
CA HIS A 493 5.99 34.45 -32.42
C HIS A 493 5.74 34.37 -33.94
N LEU A 494 5.10 33.27 -34.43
CA LEU A 494 4.84 33.08 -35.84
C LEU A 494 3.48 33.66 -36.27
N PRO A 495 3.46 34.60 -37.25
CA PRO A 495 2.23 35.20 -37.74
C PRO A 495 1.25 34.19 -38.34
N GLN A 496 1.74 33.09 -38.95
CA GLN A 496 0.94 32.02 -39.53
C GLN A 496 0.04 31.33 -38.47
N ILE A 497 0.57 31.16 -37.25
CA ILE A 497 -0.21 30.57 -36.14
C ILE A 497 -1.12 31.63 -35.52
N ALA A 498 -0.58 32.86 -35.31
CA ALA A 498 -1.29 33.94 -34.66
C ALA A 498 -2.54 34.40 -35.44
N SER A 499 -2.50 34.35 -36.77
CA SER A 499 -3.64 34.77 -37.63
C SER A 499 -4.84 33.84 -37.52
N THR A 500 -4.67 32.56 -37.18
CA THR A 500 -5.75 31.55 -37.14
C THR A 500 -6.53 31.50 -35.83
N ALA A 501 -6.05 32.17 -34.78
CA ALA A 501 -6.67 32.17 -33.46
C ALA A 501 -7.99 32.97 -33.44
N SER A 502 -8.95 32.53 -32.62
CA SER A 502 -10.19 33.27 -32.36
C SER A 502 -9.96 34.49 -31.46
N HIS A 503 -9.05 34.34 -30.50
CA HIS A 503 -8.73 35.36 -29.51
C HIS A 503 -7.23 35.64 -29.52
N HIS A 504 -6.84 36.91 -29.50
CA HIS A 504 -5.44 37.32 -29.56
C HIS A 504 -5.11 38.25 -28.38
N PHE A 505 -4.11 37.86 -27.59
CA PHE A 505 -3.63 38.63 -26.46
C PHE A 505 -2.17 39.05 -26.73
N SER A 506 -1.88 40.34 -26.57
CA SER A 506 -0.52 40.88 -26.64
C SER A 506 0.05 41.03 -25.23
N VAL A 507 1.24 40.46 -25.02
CA VAL A 507 2.00 40.56 -23.78
C VAL A 507 3.10 41.59 -23.98
N ALA A 508 3.11 42.67 -23.21
CA ALA A 508 4.06 43.75 -23.32
C ALA A 508 4.72 44.07 -21.97
N LYS A 509 6.00 44.45 -22.05
CA LYS A 509 6.71 45.03 -20.90
C LYS A 509 6.69 46.56 -20.97
N ARG A 510 6.47 47.17 -19.83
CA ARG A 510 6.67 48.59 -19.60
C ARG A 510 7.71 48.80 -18.53
N VAL A 511 8.58 49.77 -18.69
CA VAL A 511 9.54 50.22 -17.68
C VAL A 511 9.05 51.56 -17.16
N GLU A 512 8.70 51.63 -15.90
CA GLU A 512 8.25 52.83 -15.21
C GLU A 512 9.04 52.97 -13.91
N ARG A 513 9.73 54.14 -13.72
CA ARG A 513 10.53 54.45 -12.51
C ARG A 513 11.48 53.31 -12.12
N ASP A 514 12.29 52.85 -13.06
CA ASP A 514 13.27 51.74 -12.93
C ASP A 514 12.68 50.40 -12.52
N ARG A 515 11.39 50.18 -12.70
CA ARG A 515 10.71 48.92 -12.48
C ARG A 515 10.05 48.43 -13.76
N THR A 516 10.15 47.10 -13.95
CA THR A 516 9.49 46.43 -15.08
C THR A 516 8.10 45.96 -14.68
N PHE A 517 7.15 46.21 -15.55
CA PHE A 517 5.78 45.75 -15.45
C PHE A 517 5.42 44.95 -16.68
N THR A 518 4.77 43.79 -16.48
CA THR A 518 4.20 42.99 -17.57
C THR A 518 2.70 43.19 -17.57
N GLY A 519 2.16 43.55 -18.73
CA GLY A 519 0.73 43.67 -18.98
C GLY A 519 0.29 42.73 -20.10
N VAL A 520 -0.98 42.32 -20.05
CA VAL A 520 -1.62 41.55 -21.13
C VAL A 520 -2.87 42.26 -21.56
N ARG A 521 -3.08 42.34 -22.85
CA ARG A 521 -4.22 43.01 -23.43
C ARG A 521 -4.83 42.17 -24.55
N LYS A 522 -6.13 41.96 -24.52
CA LYS A 522 -6.90 41.35 -25.62
C LYS A 522 -6.94 42.36 -26.77
N LEU A 523 -6.59 41.93 -27.97
CA LEU A 523 -6.52 42.75 -29.15
C LEU A 523 -7.86 42.72 -29.88
N ASP A 524 -8.30 43.90 -30.34
CA ASP A 524 -9.39 44.01 -31.31
C ASP A 524 -8.90 43.67 -32.75
N ARG A 525 -9.78 43.76 -33.75
CA ARG A 525 -9.49 43.35 -35.12
C ARG A 525 -8.34 44.18 -35.74
N GLU A 526 -8.34 45.50 -35.56
CA GLU A 526 -7.34 46.39 -36.14
C GLU A 526 -5.98 46.23 -35.38
N GLU A 527 -6.03 46.12 -34.08
CA GLU A 527 -4.86 45.85 -33.26
C GLU A 527 -4.22 44.49 -33.61
N ARG A 528 -5.00 43.46 -33.95
CA ARG A 528 -4.50 42.19 -34.48
C ARG A 528 -3.78 42.36 -35.81
N VAL A 529 -4.27 43.18 -36.71
CA VAL A 529 -3.58 43.48 -37.99
C VAL A 529 -2.21 44.07 -37.71
N GLU A 530 -2.11 45.08 -36.82
CA GLU A 530 -0.84 45.71 -36.46
C GLU A 530 0.13 44.73 -35.82
N GLU A 531 -0.35 43.90 -34.87
CA GLU A 531 0.47 42.91 -34.18
C GLU A 531 0.98 41.82 -35.15
N ILE A 532 0.15 41.28 -36.04
CA ILE A 532 0.54 40.30 -37.05
C ILE A 532 1.51 40.92 -38.04
N ALA A 533 1.26 42.14 -38.48
CA ALA A 533 2.19 42.89 -39.34
C ALA A 533 3.55 43.06 -38.64
N ARG A 534 3.56 43.36 -37.33
CA ARG A 534 4.77 43.47 -36.51
C ARG A 534 5.53 42.15 -36.42
N LEU A 535 4.82 41.03 -36.23
CA LEU A 535 5.44 39.68 -36.17
C LEU A 535 6.09 39.31 -37.52
N PHE A 536 5.55 39.80 -38.65
CA PHE A 536 6.05 39.51 -39.98
C PHE A 536 7.19 40.44 -40.40
N ALA A 537 7.03 41.77 -40.19
CA ALA A 537 7.93 42.80 -40.70
C ALA A 537 8.90 43.39 -39.65
N GLY A 538 8.77 43.00 -38.38
CA GLY A 538 9.52 43.59 -37.26
C GLY A 538 9.05 45.01 -36.94
N SER A 539 9.98 45.89 -36.58
CA SER A 539 9.68 47.27 -36.13
C SER A 539 9.27 48.24 -37.24
N ARG A 540 9.50 47.89 -38.52
CA ARG A 540 9.14 48.76 -39.66
C ARG A 540 7.82 48.30 -40.28
N LEU A 541 6.74 48.86 -39.81
CA LEU A 541 5.41 48.59 -40.35
C LEU A 541 5.21 49.41 -41.65
N THR A 542 4.81 48.71 -42.72
CA THR A 542 4.46 49.31 -44.03
C THR A 542 3.01 48.97 -44.38
N ASP A 543 2.42 49.70 -45.30
CA ASP A 543 1.07 49.41 -45.80
C ASP A 543 1.00 48.01 -46.43
N ALA A 544 2.09 47.58 -47.09
CA ALA A 544 2.18 46.22 -47.63
C ALA A 544 2.15 45.15 -46.51
N SER A 545 2.89 45.38 -45.39
CA SER A 545 2.85 44.41 -44.27
C SER A 545 1.49 44.33 -43.59
N ARG A 546 0.76 45.46 -43.49
CA ARG A 546 -0.62 45.50 -42.99
C ARG A 546 -1.60 44.76 -43.93
N GLN A 547 -1.39 44.96 -45.25
CA GLN A 547 -2.22 44.25 -46.23
C GLN A 547 -2.03 42.74 -46.15
N ILE A 548 -0.81 42.26 -46.07
CA ILE A 548 -0.50 40.83 -45.86
C ILE A 548 -1.13 40.33 -44.57
N ALA A 549 -1.06 41.08 -43.48
CA ALA A 549 -1.65 40.71 -42.20
C ALA A 549 -3.18 40.60 -42.27
N ARG A 550 -3.86 41.50 -43.04
CA ARG A 550 -5.29 41.39 -43.29
C ARG A 550 -5.67 40.14 -44.08
N GLU A 551 -4.92 39.84 -45.14
CA GLU A 551 -5.10 38.64 -45.96
C GLU A 551 -4.91 37.34 -45.11
N MET A 552 -3.90 37.31 -44.23
CA MET A 552 -3.70 36.20 -43.31
C MET A 552 -4.85 36.03 -42.33
N LEU A 553 -5.44 37.10 -41.81
CA LEU A 553 -6.60 37.06 -40.92
C LEU A 553 -7.89 36.64 -41.64
N GLU A 554 -8.05 37.01 -42.92
CA GLU A 554 -9.22 36.64 -43.75
C GLU A 554 -9.12 35.21 -44.30
N GLY A 555 -7.89 34.75 -44.59
CA GLY A 555 -7.59 33.38 -45.03
C GLY A 555 -7.54 32.33 -43.91
N GLY A 556 -7.72 32.73 -42.63
CA GLY A 556 -7.85 31.83 -41.48
C GLY A 556 -9.06 30.91 -41.69
N PRO A 557 -9.16 29.76 -41.03
CA PRO A 557 -10.13 28.72 -41.30
C PRO A 557 -11.55 29.29 -41.20
N THR A 558 -12.21 29.47 -42.35
CA THR A 558 -13.59 29.85 -42.49
C THR A 558 -14.45 28.99 -41.56
N LYS A 559 -15.35 29.64 -40.81
CA LYS A 559 -16.42 29.03 -40.01
C LYS A 559 -16.95 27.82 -40.75
N GLY A 560 -16.91 26.65 -40.08
CA GLY A 560 -17.36 25.40 -40.66
C GLY A 560 -18.59 25.52 -41.53
N GLN A 561 -18.45 25.22 -42.80
CA GLN A 561 -19.54 24.73 -43.60
C GLN A 561 -19.82 23.32 -43.11
N GLY A 562 -20.96 23.15 -42.43
CA GLY A 562 -21.47 21.86 -42.04
C GLY A 562 -21.73 21.01 -43.30
N ALA A 563 -21.32 19.79 -43.26
CA ALA A 563 -21.88 18.65 -43.96
C ALA A 563 -21.72 17.43 -43.04
#